data_656eaa4f684bc9b4627cd17aeeef2df2
#
_entry.id   656eaa4f684bc9b4627cd17aeeef2df2
#
_cell.length_a   1.000
_cell.length_b   1.000
_cell.length_c   1.000
_cell.angle_alpha   90.00
_cell.angle_beta   90.00
_cell.angle_gamma   90.00
#
_symmetry.space_group_name_H-M   'P 1'
#
loop_
_entity.id
_entity.type
_entity.pdbx_description
1 polymer ?
#
loop_
_entity_poly.entity_id
_entity_poly.type
_entity_poly.pdbx_seq_one_letter_code
_entity_poly.pdbx_strand_id
1 'polypeptide(L)'
;VNSIRLRVWVNPKDGWNNMNDVIVKAKRAERLGLRTMIDFHFSDTWADPGHQEMPEAWKELSFDDLKIALGEHVKSVLTALKAVGVTPEWVQVGNETTPGMMLPVGSVDNPEQLTALNNVGYDAVKAICPDAKVIVHLDAGNDQWVYNRMFDILQANGGKYDMIGMSLYPYWAEQEGKTGGWLKVADDCIANIK
;
A
#
# COMPACT_ATOMS: atom_id res chain seq x y z
N VAL A 1 -8.75 0.00 -21.06
CA VAL A 1 -7.84 0.17 -19.90
C VAL A 1 -7.22 1.56 -20.01
N ASN A 2 -7.27 2.35 -18.95
CA ASN A 2 -6.77 3.73 -18.91
C ASN A 2 -5.80 3.98 -17.75
N SER A 3 -5.56 2.98 -16.91
CA SER A 3 -4.62 3.05 -15.79
C SER A 3 -4.00 1.68 -15.51
N ILE A 4 -2.85 1.69 -14.84
CA ILE A 4 -2.12 0.49 -14.42
C ILE A 4 -1.66 0.66 -12.97
N ARG A 5 -1.73 -0.41 -12.18
CA ARG A 5 -1.13 -0.52 -10.85
C ARG A 5 0.12 -1.37 -10.93
N LEU A 6 1.23 -0.83 -10.46
CA LEU A 6 2.54 -1.47 -10.45
C LEU A 6 3.01 -1.63 -9.02
N ARG A 7 3.16 -2.87 -8.57
CA ARG A 7 3.68 -3.17 -7.23
C ARG A 7 5.20 -3.02 -7.19
N VAL A 8 5.70 -2.62 -6.04
CA VAL A 8 7.12 -2.45 -5.77
C VAL A 8 7.51 -3.26 -4.55
N TRP A 9 8.49 -4.13 -4.70
CA TRP A 9 9.16 -4.88 -3.63
C TRP A 9 10.53 -4.27 -3.34
N VAL A 10 11.05 -4.46 -2.14
CA VAL A 10 12.30 -3.83 -1.71
C VAL A 10 13.51 -4.51 -2.37
N ASN A 11 13.71 -5.79 -2.11
CA ASN A 11 14.84 -6.56 -2.63
C ASN A 11 14.42 -7.99 -3.03
N PRO A 12 13.57 -8.16 -4.04
CA PRO A 12 13.06 -9.46 -4.45
C PRO A 12 14.19 -10.33 -5.01
N LYS A 13 14.19 -11.62 -4.63
CA LYS A 13 15.22 -12.59 -5.00
C LYS A 13 15.43 -12.71 -6.52
N ASP A 14 14.35 -12.69 -7.29
CA ASP A 14 14.38 -12.87 -8.74
C ASP A 14 14.42 -11.55 -9.52
N GLY A 15 14.47 -10.40 -8.84
CA GLY A 15 14.52 -9.09 -9.43
C GLY A 15 13.19 -8.56 -9.99
N TRP A 16 12.13 -9.38 -10.05
CA TRP A 16 10.80 -8.94 -10.48
C TRP A 16 10.18 -7.99 -9.46
N ASN A 17 9.55 -6.93 -9.96
CA ASN A 17 8.93 -5.88 -9.15
C ASN A 17 9.92 -5.09 -8.25
N ASN A 18 11.22 -5.19 -8.44
CA ASN A 18 12.15 -4.23 -7.87
C ASN A 18 12.03 -2.87 -8.60
N MET A 19 12.72 -1.87 -8.10
CA MET A 19 12.71 -0.51 -8.67
C MET A 19 13.01 -0.51 -10.18
N ASN A 20 14.02 -1.25 -10.64
CA ASN A 20 14.42 -1.24 -12.05
C ASN A 20 13.36 -1.85 -12.96
N ASP A 21 12.77 -2.97 -12.56
CA ASP A 21 11.69 -3.64 -13.29
C ASP A 21 10.43 -2.75 -13.35
N VAL A 22 10.10 -2.09 -12.25
CA VAL A 22 8.96 -1.16 -12.18
C VAL A 22 9.16 0.06 -13.08
N ILE A 23 10.37 0.62 -13.15
CA ILE A 23 10.69 1.74 -14.06
C ILE A 23 10.45 1.33 -15.52
N VAL A 24 10.87 0.14 -15.93
CA VAL A 24 10.66 -0.36 -17.29
C VAL A 24 9.17 -0.50 -17.61
N LYS A 25 8.39 -1.08 -16.68
CA LYS A 25 6.93 -1.24 -16.82
C LYS A 25 6.22 0.11 -16.87
N ALA A 26 6.59 1.04 -16.00
CA ALA A 26 6.00 2.37 -15.90
C ALA A 26 6.27 3.20 -17.18
N LYS A 27 7.49 3.18 -17.71
CA LYS A 27 7.80 3.82 -19.01
C LYS A 27 6.98 3.26 -20.16
N ARG A 28 6.74 1.94 -20.15
CA ARG A 28 5.92 1.31 -21.17
C ARG A 28 4.45 1.74 -21.04
N ALA A 29 3.94 1.82 -19.82
CA ALA A 29 2.59 2.28 -19.53
C ALA A 29 2.38 3.75 -19.96
N GLU A 30 3.33 4.61 -19.63
CA GLU A 30 3.30 6.03 -20.00
C GLU A 30 3.24 6.22 -21.52
N ARG A 31 4.07 5.50 -22.29
CA ARG A 31 4.02 5.52 -23.76
C ARG A 31 2.69 5.10 -24.37
N LEU A 32 1.90 4.34 -23.62
CA LEU A 32 0.54 3.91 -24.00
C LEU A 32 -0.54 4.86 -23.48
N GLY A 33 -0.15 5.99 -22.84
CA GLY A 33 -1.08 6.96 -22.28
C GLY A 33 -1.83 6.46 -21.05
N LEU A 34 -1.30 5.45 -20.33
CA LEU A 34 -1.91 4.93 -19.10
C LEU A 34 -1.49 5.76 -17.90
N ARG A 35 -2.48 6.10 -17.07
CA ARG A 35 -2.21 6.67 -15.73
C ARG A 35 -1.60 5.59 -14.83
N THR A 36 -0.70 5.98 -13.95
CA THR A 36 0.08 5.04 -13.14
C THR A 36 -0.25 5.16 -11.66
N MET A 37 -0.48 4.01 -11.03
CA MET A 37 -0.47 3.83 -9.58
C MET A 37 0.77 3.03 -9.20
N ILE A 38 1.51 3.49 -8.19
CA ILE A 38 2.61 2.75 -7.58
C ILE A 38 2.15 2.17 -6.25
N ASP A 39 2.39 0.90 -6.06
CA ASP A 39 1.94 0.11 -4.93
C ASP A 39 3.15 -0.47 -4.16
N PHE A 40 3.52 0.19 -3.06
CA PHE A 40 4.62 -0.25 -2.21
C PHE A 40 4.17 -1.37 -1.27
N HIS A 41 4.79 -2.55 -1.37
CA HIS A 41 4.50 -3.67 -0.47
C HIS A 41 5.33 -3.65 0.82
N PHE A 42 6.47 -2.95 0.85
CA PHE A 42 7.43 -2.95 1.97
C PHE A 42 7.83 -4.34 2.43
N SER A 43 8.02 -5.22 1.46
CA SER A 43 8.47 -6.60 1.60
C SER A 43 9.37 -6.95 0.42
N ASP A 44 10.11 -8.06 0.51
CA ASP A 44 10.89 -8.61 -0.62
C ASP A 44 10.04 -9.50 -1.53
N THR A 45 8.76 -9.70 -1.18
CA THR A 45 7.81 -10.54 -1.88
C THR A 45 6.39 -9.97 -1.81
N TRP A 46 5.41 -10.77 -2.17
CA TRP A 46 4.01 -10.43 -2.06
C TRP A 46 3.61 -10.09 -0.61
N ALA A 47 2.94 -8.96 -0.42
CA ALA A 47 2.31 -8.61 0.84
C ALA A 47 0.78 -8.66 0.70
N ASP A 48 0.13 -9.30 1.65
CA ASP A 48 -1.32 -9.39 1.82
C ASP A 48 -1.63 -9.57 3.31
N PRO A 49 -2.90 -9.70 3.76
CA PRO A 49 -3.20 -9.84 5.19
C PRO A 49 -2.52 -11.00 5.90
N GLY A 50 -2.17 -12.06 5.16
CA GLY A 50 -1.43 -13.22 5.69
C GLY A 50 0.10 -13.09 5.60
N HIS A 51 0.60 -12.12 4.84
CA HIS A 51 2.02 -11.99 4.50
C HIS A 51 2.44 -10.52 4.54
N GLN A 52 2.84 -10.05 5.71
CA GLN A 52 3.34 -8.67 5.94
C GLN A 52 4.76 -8.69 6.48
N GLU A 53 5.60 -9.58 5.91
CA GLU A 53 6.98 -9.76 6.35
C GLU A 53 7.81 -8.54 6.01
N MET A 54 8.62 -8.12 6.99
CA MET A 54 9.62 -7.08 6.82
C MET A 54 10.68 -7.51 5.81
N PRO A 55 11.18 -6.62 4.94
CA PRO A 55 12.33 -6.92 4.08
C PRO A 55 13.51 -7.44 4.88
N GLU A 56 14.22 -8.44 4.37
CA GLU A 56 15.34 -9.08 5.09
C GLU A 56 16.41 -8.06 5.51
N ALA A 57 16.71 -7.10 4.62
CA ALA A 57 17.70 -6.06 4.89
C ALA A 57 17.30 -5.08 6.00
N TRP A 58 16.03 -5.07 6.44
CA TRP A 58 15.53 -4.14 7.44
C TRP A 58 15.26 -4.77 8.82
N LYS A 59 15.36 -6.10 8.94
CA LYS A 59 14.98 -6.84 10.16
C LYS A 59 15.76 -6.44 11.41
N GLU A 60 17.03 -6.10 11.24
CA GLU A 60 17.93 -5.73 12.35
C GLU A 60 18.00 -4.21 12.61
N LEU A 61 17.21 -3.42 11.90
CA LEU A 61 17.20 -1.97 12.06
C LEU A 61 16.47 -1.58 13.35
N SER A 62 16.97 -0.51 13.99
CA SER A 62 16.17 0.18 15.00
C SER A 62 14.89 0.76 14.39
N PHE A 63 13.88 1.07 15.19
CA PHE A 63 12.65 1.68 14.67
C PHE A 63 12.92 3.01 13.94
N ASP A 64 13.86 3.81 14.44
CA ASP A 64 14.23 5.07 13.80
C ASP A 64 14.93 4.83 12.45
N ASP A 65 15.83 3.87 12.38
CA ASP A 65 16.50 3.50 11.11
C ASP A 65 15.51 2.84 10.12
N LEU A 66 14.53 2.07 10.61
CA LEU A 66 13.47 1.51 9.78
C LEU A 66 12.63 2.60 9.12
N LYS A 67 12.27 3.65 9.86
CA LYS A 67 11.57 4.83 9.29
C LYS A 67 12.40 5.50 8.20
N ILE A 68 13.71 5.65 8.43
CA ILE A 68 14.62 6.20 7.42
C ILE A 68 14.66 5.31 6.18
N ALA A 69 14.86 4.00 6.35
CA ALA A 69 14.94 3.04 5.25
C ALA A 69 13.65 3.03 4.40
N LEU A 70 12.48 3.04 5.03
CA LEU A 70 11.19 3.13 4.35
C LEU A 70 11.07 4.43 3.54
N GLY A 71 11.36 5.56 4.18
CA GLY A 71 11.26 6.87 3.52
C GLY A 71 12.21 7.00 2.33
N GLU A 72 13.45 6.55 2.47
CA GLU A 72 14.44 6.58 1.39
C GLU A 72 14.09 5.60 0.25
N HIS A 73 13.52 4.43 0.55
CA HIS A 73 13.02 3.52 -0.48
C HIS A 73 11.93 4.18 -1.32
N VAL A 74 10.93 4.78 -0.69
CA VAL A 74 9.84 5.50 -1.39
C VAL A 74 10.39 6.63 -2.24
N LYS A 75 11.23 7.50 -1.67
CA LYS A 75 11.83 8.63 -2.40
C LYS A 75 12.68 8.16 -3.58
N SER A 76 13.50 7.12 -3.40
CA SER A 76 14.37 6.59 -4.46
C SER A 76 13.57 6.09 -5.66
N VAL A 77 12.52 5.30 -5.42
CA VAL A 77 11.65 4.77 -6.49
C VAL A 77 10.95 5.92 -7.22
N LEU A 78 10.34 6.86 -6.49
CA LEU A 78 9.58 7.95 -7.09
C LEU A 78 10.49 8.93 -7.84
N THR A 79 11.69 9.21 -7.32
CA THR A 79 12.70 10.04 -8.01
C THR A 79 13.15 9.37 -9.31
N ALA A 80 13.41 8.07 -9.29
CA ALA A 80 13.80 7.32 -10.49
C ALA A 80 12.70 7.29 -11.55
N LEU A 81 11.43 7.15 -11.14
CA LEU A 81 10.28 7.25 -12.04
C LEU A 81 10.18 8.65 -12.68
N LYS A 82 10.30 9.71 -11.89
CA LYS A 82 10.30 11.09 -12.41
C LYS A 82 11.45 11.35 -13.39
N ALA A 83 12.64 10.82 -13.11
CA ALA A 83 13.79 10.95 -13.99
C ALA A 83 13.56 10.36 -15.40
N VAL A 84 12.64 9.41 -15.53
CA VAL A 84 12.25 8.81 -16.83
C VAL A 84 10.94 9.35 -17.39
N GLY A 85 10.41 10.43 -16.81
CA GLY A 85 9.20 11.12 -17.28
C GLY A 85 7.88 10.55 -16.77
N VAL A 86 7.91 9.66 -15.77
CA VAL A 86 6.70 9.08 -15.18
C VAL A 86 6.41 9.72 -13.83
N THR A 87 5.24 10.34 -13.70
CA THR A 87 4.73 10.85 -12.41
C THR A 87 3.46 10.08 -12.06
N PRO A 88 3.44 9.28 -10.99
CA PRO A 88 2.25 8.53 -10.62
C PRO A 88 1.14 9.47 -10.14
N GLU A 89 -0.10 9.16 -10.51
CA GLU A 89 -1.30 9.86 -10.02
C GLU A 89 -1.67 9.39 -8.60
N TRP A 90 -1.39 8.11 -8.33
CA TRP A 90 -1.67 7.48 -7.05
C TRP A 90 -0.44 6.73 -6.53
N VAL A 91 -0.25 6.76 -5.22
CA VAL A 91 0.78 5.98 -4.54
C VAL A 91 0.16 5.29 -3.32
N GLN A 92 0.24 3.98 -3.30
CA GLN A 92 -0.24 3.15 -2.21
C GLN A 92 0.91 2.88 -1.24
N VAL A 93 0.71 3.21 0.02
CA VAL A 93 1.66 3.01 1.11
C VAL A 93 1.28 1.75 1.88
N GLY A 94 1.86 0.63 1.49
CA GLY A 94 1.50 -0.71 1.94
C GLY A 94 0.37 -1.33 1.11
N ASN A 95 0.35 -2.66 1.01
CA ASN A 95 -0.69 -3.44 0.33
C ASN A 95 -1.47 -4.27 1.34
N GLU A 96 -2.81 -4.09 1.35
CA GLU A 96 -3.73 -4.85 2.22
C GLU A 96 -3.25 -4.91 3.68
N THR A 97 -3.00 -3.73 4.26
CA THR A 97 -2.37 -3.56 5.57
C THR A 97 -3.34 -3.77 6.73
N THR A 98 -4.34 -4.62 6.57
CA THR A 98 -5.35 -4.92 7.60
C THR A 98 -4.76 -5.36 8.95
N PRO A 99 -3.73 -6.23 9.01
CA PRO A 99 -3.04 -6.54 10.28
C PRO A 99 -1.93 -5.53 10.63
N GLY A 100 -1.65 -4.59 9.75
CA GLY A 100 -0.49 -3.71 9.79
C GLY A 100 0.45 -3.93 8.61
N MET A 101 1.69 -3.41 8.69
CA MET A 101 2.75 -3.58 7.71
C MET A 101 4.09 -3.86 8.40
N MET A 102 5.00 -4.59 7.74
CA MET A 102 6.33 -4.91 8.30
C MET A 102 6.24 -5.49 9.71
N LEU A 103 5.46 -6.57 9.86
CA LEU A 103 5.23 -7.21 11.15
C LEU A 103 6.52 -7.77 11.76
N PRO A 104 6.64 -7.74 13.11
CA PRO A 104 5.62 -7.32 14.07
C PRO A 104 5.60 -5.81 14.39
N VAL A 105 6.55 -5.02 13.87
CA VAL A 105 6.79 -3.63 14.25
C VAL A 105 5.58 -2.74 13.95
N GLY A 106 5.12 -2.72 12.71
CA GLY A 106 3.96 -1.94 12.26
C GLY A 106 2.63 -2.69 12.38
N SER A 107 2.45 -3.49 13.43
CA SER A 107 1.18 -4.16 13.72
C SER A 107 0.08 -3.18 14.15
N VAL A 108 -1.18 -3.51 13.88
CA VAL A 108 -2.35 -2.80 14.45
C VAL A 108 -2.38 -2.86 15.98
N ASP A 109 -1.63 -3.79 16.61
CA ASP A 109 -1.46 -3.86 18.06
C ASP A 109 -0.36 -2.91 18.56
N ASN A 110 0.41 -2.27 17.64
CA ASN A 110 1.37 -1.20 17.88
C ASN A 110 0.94 0.07 17.11
N PRO A 111 -0.20 0.69 17.46
CA PRO A 111 -0.85 1.72 16.65
C PRO A 111 0.02 2.96 16.39
N GLU A 112 0.84 3.36 17.34
CA GLU A 112 1.77 4.49 17.19
C GLU A 112 2.85 4.19 16.15
N GLN A 113 3.44 2.98 16.18
CA GLN A 113 4.47 2.59 15.24
C GLN A 113 3.89 2.40 13.82
N LEU A 114 2.73 1.75 13.70
CA LEU A 114 2.02 1.61 12.44
C LEU A 114 1.75 2.98 11.81
N THR A 115 1.19 3.90 12.58
CA THR A 115 0.87 5.25 12.10
C THR A 115 2.14 6.03 11.72
N ALA A 116 3.21 5.90 12.50
CA ALA A 116 4.48 6.55 12.19
C ALA A 116 5.07 6.06 10.86
N LEU A 117 5.05 4.73 10.60
CA LEU A 117 5.50 4.14 9.32
C LEU A 117 4.63 4.62 8.15
N ASN A 118 3.31 4.62 8.31
CA ASN A 118 2.39 5.17 7.31
C ASN A 118 2.71 6.64 7.00
N ASN A 119 2.91 7.46 8.04
CA ASN A 119 3.18 8.89 7.87
C ASN A 119 4.53 9.14 7.19
N VAL A 120 5.55 8.35 7.48
CA VAL A 120 6.85 8.42 6.78
C VAL A 120 6.66 8.14 5.29
N GLY A 121 5.88 7.10 4.95
CA GLY A 121 5.55 6.81 3.55
C GLY A 121 4.79 7.96 2.89
N TYR A 122 3.77 8.49 3.55
CA TYR A 122 3.01 9.65 3.08
C TYR A 122 3.91 10.85 2.81
N ASP A 123 4.72 11.26 3.78
CA ASP A 123 5.59 12.44 3.68
C ASP A 123 6.65 12.25 2.59
N ALA A 124 7.20 11.04 2.44
CA ALA A 124 8.14 10.70 1.38
C ALA A 124 7.51 10.82 -0.02
N VAL A 125 6.25 10.38 -0.18
CA VAL A 125 5.50 10.56 -1.43
C VAL A 125 5.31 12.04 -1.72
N LYS A 126 4.80 12.82 -0.76
CA LYS A 126 4.53 14.25 -0.94
C LYS A 126 5.78 15.08 -1.22
N ALA A 127 6.91 14.68 -0.68
CA ALA A 127 8.20 15.33 -0.95
C ALA A 127 8.63 15.22 -2.43
N ILE A 128 8.31 14.12 -3.10
CA ILE A 128 8.74 13.85 -4.49
C ILE A 128 7.61 14.12 -5.49
N CYS A 129 6.38 13.72 -5.16
CA CYS A 129 5.18 13.80 -5.99
C CYS A 129 4.05 14.49 -5.20
N PRO A 130 4.09 15.83 -5.00
CA PRO A 130 3.15 16.54 -4.12
C PRO A 130 1.68 16.38 -4.54
N ASP A 131 1.42 16.25 -5.85
CA ASP A 131 0.07 16.13 -6.40
C ASP A 131 -0.47 14.69 -6.36
N ALA A 132 0.39 13.69 -6.19
CA ALA A 132 -0.03 12.29 -6.10
C ALA A 132 -0.93 12.06 -4.90
N LYS A 133 -2.00 11.27 -5.09
CA LYS A 133 -2.89 10.86 -4.01
C LYS A 133 -2.31 9.65 -3.29
N VAL A 134 -2.13 9.78 -1.99
CA VAL A 134 -1.61 8.71 -1.14
C VAL A 134 -2.76 7.87 -0.61
N ILE A 135 -2.64 6.55 -0.81
CA ILE A 135 -3.69 5.58 -0.49
C ILE A 135 -3.24 4.71 0.69
N VAL A 136 -4.12 4.58 1.69
CA VAL A 136 -4.10 3.46 2.65
C VAL A 136 -4.99 2.37 2.08
N HIS A 137 -4.47 1.15 1.92
CA HIS A 137 -5.14 0.05 1.25
C HIS A 137 -5.40 -1.13 2.20
N LEU A 138 -6.66 -1.54 2.28
CA LEU A 138 -7.11 -2.68 3.07
C LEU A 138 -7.79 -3.72 2.17
N ASP A 139 -7.80 -4.96 2.62
CA ASP A 139 -8.63 -6.02 2.05
C ASP A 139 -10.08 -5.96 2.57
N ALA A 140 -10.87 -6.97 2.27
CA ALA A 140 -12.23 -7.17 2.80
C ALA A 140 -13.12 -5.91 2.73
N GLY A 141 -13.23 -5.28 1.55
CA GLY A 141 -13.99 -4.03 1.35
C GLY A 141 -15.44 -4.06 1.81
N ASN A 142 -16.02 -5.24 2.02
CA ASN A 142 -17.36 -5.46 2.56
C ASN A 142 -17.40 -5.59 4.10
N ASP A 143 -16.27 -5.49 4.80
CA ASP A 143 -16.21 -5.64 6.26
C ASP A 143 -15.94 -4.28 6.93
N GLN A 144 -16.99 -3.61 7.34
CA GLN A 144 -16.92 -2.29 7.98
C GLN A 144 -16.06 -2.28 9.25
N TRP A 145 -16.00 -3.39 10.00
CA TRP A 145 -15.19 -3.47 11.21
C TRP A 145 -13.69 -3.33 10.92
N VAL A 146 -13.22 -3.94 9.82
CA VAL A 146 -11.83 -3.84 9.37
C VAL A 146 -11.45 -2.37 9.11
N TYR A 147 -12.32 -1.65 8.41
CA TYR A 147 -12.09 -0.25 8.06
C TYR A 147 -12.16 0.66 9.29
N ASN A 148 -13.20 0.51 10.11
CA ASN A 148 -13.32 1.30 11.34
C ASN A 148 -12.09 1.12 12.22
N ARG A 149 -11.64 -0.12 12.47
CA ARG A 149 -10.46 -0.38 13.29
C ARG A 149 -9.22 0.35 12.78
N MET A 150 -8.91 0.24 11.48
CA MET A 150 -7.72 0.87 10.92
C MET A 150 -7.80 2.39 10.96
N PHE A 151 -8.93 2.94 10.54
CA PHE A 151 -9.07 4.41 10.47
C PHE A 151 -9.24 5.06 11.84
N ASP A 152 -9.80 4.37 12.83
CA ASP A 152 -9.77 4.82 14.24
C ASP A 152 -8.32 4.88 14.77
N ILE A 153 -7.49 3.88 14.46
CA ILE A 153 -6.06 3.88 14.80
C ILE A 153 -5.36 5.08 14.16
N LEU A 154 -5.52 5.26 12.86
CA LEU A 154 -4.88 6.36 12.14
C LEU A 154 -5.35 7.72 12.65
N GLN A 155 -6.66 7.89 12.89
CA GLN A 155 -7.23 9.13 13.40
C GLN A 155 -6.70 9.46 14.81
N ALA A 156 -6.66 8.46 15.69
CA ALA A 156 -6.20 8.66 17.08
C ALA A 156 -4.71 9.02 17.17
N ASN A 157 -3.89 8.59 16.19
CA ASN A 157 -2.44 8.78 16.18
C ASN A 157 -1.95 9.78 15.11
N GLY A 158 -2.85 10.56 14.49
CA GLY A 158 -2.50 11.57 13.50
C GLY A 158 -2.03 10.99 12.16
N GLY A 159 -2.63 9.89 11.73
CA GLY A 159 -2.36 9.23 10.45
C GLY A 159 -2.74 10.10 9.25
N LYS A 160 -1.92 10.04 8.20
CA LYS A 160 -2.03 10.84 6.99
C LYS A 160 -2.38 9.95 5.80
N TYR A 161 -3.39 10.33 5.04
CA TYR A 161 -3.75 9.70 3.76
C TYR A 161 -4.64 10.67 2.95
N ASP A 162 -4.74 10.46 1.64
CA ASP A 162 -5.64 11.22 0.76
C ASP A 162 -6.84 10.37 0.31
N MET A 163 -6.67 9.05 0.25
CA MET A 163 -7.69 8.11 -0.26
C MET A 163 -7.65 6.79 0.49
N ILE A 164 -8.78 6.09 0.49
CA ILE A 164 -8.93 4.73 0.97
C ILE A 164 -8.95 3.78 -0.22
N GLY A 165 -8.07 2.80 -0.23
CA GLY A 165 -8.09 1.69 -1.17
C GLY A 165 -8.79 0.48 -0.57
N MET A 166 -9.64 -0.17 -1.38
CA MET A 166 -10.44 -1.31 -0.93
C MET A 166 -10.27 -2.47 -1.91
N SER A 167 -9.76 -3.62 -1.45
CA SER A 167 -9.90 -4.87 -2.20
C SER A 167 -11.28 -5.44 -2.00
N LEU A 168 -11.93 -5.79 -3.08
CA LEU A 168 -13.24 -6.43 -3.06
C LEU A 168 -13.21 -7.72 -3.88
N TYR A 169 -13.28 -8.85 -3.18
CA TYR A 169 -13.30 -10.18 -3.76
C TYR A 169 -14.55 -10.95 -3.32
N PRO A 170 -15.67 -10.83 -4.03
CA PRO A 170 -16.92 -11.53 -3.67
C PRO A 170 -16.74 -13.06 -3.54
N TYR A 171 -15.85 -13.63 -4.35
CA TYR A 171 -15.51 -15.05 -4.30
C TYR A 171 -14.98 -15.49 -2.92
N TRP A 172 -14.04 -14.74 -2.34
CA TRP A 172 -13.47 -15.07 -1.02
C TRP A 172 -14.49 -14.86 0.10
N ALA A 173 -15.28 -13.81 0.03
CA ALA A 173 -16.33 -13.55 1.00
C ALA A 173 -17.37 -14.69 1.03
N GLU A 174 -17.69 -15.28 -0.12
CA GLU A 174 -18.55 -16.48 -0.18
C GLU A 174 -17.88 -17.70 0.47
N GLN A 175 -16.60 -17.96 0.18
CA GLN A 175 -15.87 -19.09 0.76
C GLN A 175 -15.76 -19.01 2.28
N GLU A 176 -15.67 -17.82 2.84
CA GLU A 176 -15.64 -17.58 4.29
C GLU A 176 -17.02 -17.64 4.95
N GLY A 177 -18.07 -17.96 4.21
CA GLY A 177 -19.43 -18.07 4.73
C GLY A 177 -20.08 -16.73 5.14
N LYS A 178 -19.47 -15.59 4.77
CA LYS A 178 -20.00 -14.24 5.02
C LYS A 178 -21.07 -13.87 4.00
N THR A 179 -22.16 -14.66 3.88
CA THR A 179 -22.91 -14.64 2.63
C THR A 179 -24.36 -14.17 2.69
N GLY A 180 -24.80 -13.69 1.68
CA GLY A 180 -26.05 -13.42 0.97
C GLY A 180 -25.77 -13.32 -0.53
N GLY A 181 -24.70 -14.04 -1.01
CA GLY A 181 -24.26 -13.98 -2.39
C GLY A 181 -23.41 -12.71 -2.72
N TRP A 182 -22.85 -12.70 -3.91
CA TRP A 182 -21.95 -11.65 -4.37
C TRP A 182 -22.61 -10.25 -4.42
N LEU A 183 -23.95 -10.17 -4.62
CA LEU A 183 -24.68 -8.91 -4.58
C LEU A 183 -24.67 -8.30 -3.18
N LYS A 184 -24.88 -9.12 -2.14
CA LYS A 184 -24.78 -8.62 -0.77
C LYS A 184 -23.37 -8.14 -0.43
N VAL A 185 -22.34 -8.84 -0.87
CA VAL A 185 -20.94 -8.39 -0.69
C VAL A 185 -20.71 -7.02 -1.32
N ALA A 186 -21.28 -6.78 -2.51
CA ALA A 186 -21.23 -5.49 -3.16
C ALA A 186 -22.01 -4.41 -2.39
N ASP A 187 -23.20 -4.73 -1.90
CA ASP A 187 -24.03 -3.81 -1.10
C ASP A 187 -23.34 -3.45 0.22
N ASP A 188 -22.73 -4.43 0.90
CA ASP A 188 -21.96 -4.20 2.13
C ASP A 188 -20.74 -3.31 1.86
N CYS A 189 -20.04 -3.51 0.73
CA CYS A 189 -18.94 -2.63 0.31
C CYS A 189 -19.44 -1.20 0.04
N ILE A 190 -20.57 -1.04 -0.64
CA ILE A 190 -21.19 0.28 -0.89
C ILE A 190 -21.60 0.94 0.44
N ALA A 191 -22.10 0.18 1.39
CA ALA A 191 -22.46 0.70 2.72
C ALA A 191 -21.20 1.16 3.49
N ASN A 192 -20.08 0.45 3.33
CA ASN A 192 -18.82 0.77 3.97
C ASN A 192 -18.14 2.04 3.39
N ILE A 193 -18.45 2.41 2.14
CA ILE A 193 -17.95 3.63 1.49
C ILE A 193 -18.67 4.89 1.98
N LYS A 194 -19.89 4.77 2.48
CA LYS A 194 -20.75 5.89 2.94
C LYS A 194 -20.47 6.32 4.36
#